data_8dadef3a105e349229d2ff3d0595547f
#
_entry.id   8dadef3a105e349229d2ff3d0595547f
#
_cell.length_a   1.000
_cell.length_b   1.000
_cell.length_c   1.000
_cell.angle_alpha   90.00
_cell.angle_beta   90.00
_cell.angle_gamma   90.00
#
_symmetry.space_group_name_H-M   'P 1'
#
loop_
_entity.id
_entity.type
_entity.pdbx_description
1 polymer ?
#
loop_
_entity_poly.entity_id
_entity_poly.type
_entity_poly.pdbx_seq_one_letter_code
_entity_poly.pdbx_strand_id
1 'polypeptide(L)'
;NVHIAFFDDYEVNNVTYGQLCYANNVNGWTVVTADNSSPMVGMNPSLALDSKGWVHISYYDATGQSVLKYINNVGGNWSIPVLLEQSGNSGMYSSLAIDANDSVHVAYLNQREKDLMYTTNAGGFWDPDLIDDSGRVSGRVSLALDSQGVPHVAYYRDDGLAYAEQNGTA
;
A
#
# COMPACT_ATOMS: atom_id res chain seq x y z
N ASN A 1 2.54 -7.07 20.29
CA ASN A 1 3.74 -7.16 19.43
C ASN A 1 3.81 -5.97 18.49
N VAL A 2 5.01 -5.62 18.06
CA VAL A 2 5.28 -4.54 17.10
C VAL A 2 5.61 -5.16 15.74
N HIS A 3 5.03 -4.59 14.68
CA HIS A 3 5.26 -4.98 13.29
C HIS A 3 5.60 -3.72 12.49
N ILE A 4 6.68 -3.74 11.72
CA ILE A 4 7.20 -2.60 10.97
C ILE A 4 7.52 -3.05 9.54
N ALA A 5 6.95 -2.38 8.55
CA ALA A 5 7.40 -2.45 7.17
C ALA A 5 8.26 -1.21 6.88
N PHE A 6 9.38 -1.38 6.20
CA PHE A 6 10.27 -0.28 5.86
C PHE A 6 11.03 -0.53 4.56
N PHE A 7 11.40 0.56 3.92
CA PHE A 7 12.29 0.55 2.78
C PHE A 7 13.74 0.54 3.29
N ASP A 8 14.54 -0.35 2.76
CA ASP A 8 15.97 -0.47 3.05
C ASP A 8 16.75 -0.30 1.75
N ASP A 9 17.62 0.71 1.70
CA ASP A 9 18.46 0.98 0.54
C ASP A 9 19.93 0.63 0.83
N TYR A 10 20.61 0.16 -0.20
CA TYR A 10 22.03 -0.25 -0.12
C TYR A 10 22.75 0.03 -1.44
N GLU A 11 24.06 0.22 -1.38
CA GLU A 11 24.89 0.48 -2.56
C GLU A 11 25.73 -0.73 -2.94
N VAL A 12 25.76 -1.03 -4.25
CA VAL A 12 26.69 -2.01 -4.85
C VAL A 12 27.33 -1.36 -6.08
N ASN A 13 28.66 -1.25 -6.09
CA ASN A 13 29.43 -0.65 -7.19
C ASN A 13 28.93 0.75 -7.61
N ASN A 14 28.64 1.62 -6.65
CA ASN A 14 28.10 2.97 -6.84
C ASN A 14 26.69 2.99 -7.51
N VAL A 15 25.95 1.91 -7.41
CA VAL A 15 24.53 1.82 -7.81
C VAL A 15 23.70 1.59 -6.57
N THR A 16 22.70 2.46 -6.33
CA THR A 16 21.75 2.30 -5.22
C THR A 16 20.67 1.30 -5.60
N TYR A 17 20.41 0.38 -4.69
CA TYR A 17 19.32 -0.59 -4.74
C TYR A 17 18.42 -0.39 -3.54
N GLY A 18 17.18 -0.84 -3.63
CA GLY A 18 16.22 -0.80 -2.53
C GLY A 18 15.40 -2.07 -2.45
N GLN A 19 14.99 -2.41 -1.24
CA GLN A 19 14.18 -3.59 -0.95
C GLN A 19 13.11 -3.29 0.09
N LEU A 20 12.01 -4.07 0.06
CA LEU A 20 11.02 -4.06 1.11
C LEU A 20 11.49 -4.97 2.25
N CYS A 21 11.60 -4.41 3.43
CA CYS A 21 11.91 -5.14 4.65
C CYS A 21 10.73 -5.14 5.63
N TYR A 22 10.68 -6.20 6.43
CA TYR A 22 9.74 -6.35 7.52
C TYR A 22 10.46 -6.74 8.80
N ALA A 23 10.12 -6.09 9.90
CA ALA A 23 10.61 -6.39 11.25
C ALA A 23 9.46 -6.67 12.22
N ASN A 24 9.68 -7.57 13.18
CA ASN A 24 8.77 -7.79 14.28
C ASN A 24 9.50 -8.20 15.57
N ASN A 25 8.81 -8.12 16.71
CA ASN A 25 9.33 -8.52 18.02
C ASN A 25 8.52 -9.65 18.68
N VAL A 26 7.85 -10.48 17.92
CA VAL A 26 6.98 -11.57 18.44
C VAL A 26 7.78 -12.56 19.31
N ASN A 27 8.99 -12.93 18.88
CA ASN A 27 9.91 -13.82 19.61
C ASN A 27 11.30 -13.17 19.76
N GLY A 28 11.35 -11.86 20.00
CA GLY A 28 12.54 -11.05 19.87
C GLY A 28 12.59 -10.37 18.50
N TRP A 29 13.41 -9.32 18.35
CA TRP A 29 13.51 -8.61 17.10
C TRP A 29 14.08 -9.48 15.98
N THR A 30 13.33 -9.60 14.91
CA THR A 30 13.75 -10.24 13.64
C THR A 30 13.51 -9.29 12.49
N VAL A 31 14.40 -9.33 11.50
CA VAL A 31 14.26 -8.57 10.24
C VAL A 31 14.39 -9.54 9.08
N VAL A 32 13.49 -9.43 8.13
CA VAL A 32 13.51 -10.23 6.88
C VAL A 32 13.25 -9.33 5.68
N THR A 33 13.83 -9.68 4.54
CA THR A 33 13.46 -9.09 3.25
C THR A 33 12.15 -9.71 2.79
N ALA A 34 11.12 -8.88 2.58
CA ALA A 34 9.82 -9.31 2.09
C ALA A 34 9.76 -9.29 0.54
N ASP A 35 10.37 -8.28 -0.09
CA ASP A 35 10.50 -8.20 -1.55
C ASP A 35 11.82 -7.52 -1.96
N ASN A 36 12.54 -8.14 -2.90
CA ASN A 36 13.73 -7.60 -3.59
C ASN A 36 13.67 -7.93 -5.10
N SER A 37 12.47 -8.08 -5.64
CA SER A 37 12.24 -8.52 -7.02
C SER A 37 12.65 -7.50 -8.08
N SER A 38 12.90 -6.25 -7.69
CA SER A 38 13.34 -5.17 -8.58
C SER A 38 14.31 -4.21 -7.89
N PRO A 39 15.09 -3.43 -8.65
CA PRO A 39 16.20 -2.62 -8.10
C PRO A 39 15.81 -1.53 -7.10
N MET A 40 14.57 -1.01 -7.17
CA MET A 40 14.10 0.07 -6.29
C MET A 40 12.67 -0.22 -5.82
N VAL A 41 12.51 -1.30 -5.05
CA VAL A 41 11.23 -1.82 -4.58
C VAL A 41 11.06 -1.64 -3.08
N GLY A 42 9.81 -1.40 -2.62
CA GLY A 42 9.50 -1.32 -1.18
C GLY A 42 9.34 0.09 -0.63
N MET A 43 9.31 1.12 -1.47
CA MET A 43 9.17 2.50 -1.01
C MET A 43 7.76 2.80 -0.47
N ASN A 44 7.68 3.71 0.52
CA ASN A 44 6.43 4.15 1.15
C ASN A 44 5.50 2.99 1.56
N PRO A 45 5.97 2.00 2.32
CA PRO A 45 5.16 0.86 2.68
C PRO A 45 4.07 1.24 3.68
N SER A 46 2.90 0.59 3.56
CA SER A 46 1.81 0.62 4.52
C SER A 46 1.46 -0.79 4.93
N LEU A 47 1.36 -1.05 6.25
CA LEU A 47 1.18 -2.37 6.84
C LEU A 47 -0.08 -2.43 7.68
N ALA A 48 -0.83 -3.53 7.56
CA ALA A 48 -1.86 -3.93 8.51
C ALA A 48 -1.79 -5.44 8.78
N LEU A 49 -2.43 -5.87 9.87
CA LEU A 49 -2.58 -7.28 10.24
C LEU A 49 -4.03 -7.70 10.05
N ASP A 50 -4.25 -8.90 9.54
CA ASP A 50 -5.57 -9.52 9.48
C ASP A 50 -6.01 -10.09 10.85
N SER A 51 -7.21 -10.65 10.92
CA SER A 51 -7.78 -11.23 12.16
C SER A 51 -6.97 -12.38 12.75
N LYS A 52 -6.10 -13.00 11.96
CA LYS A 52 -5.21 -14.11 12.35
C LYS A 52 -3.79 -13.63 12.66
N GLY A 53 -3.53 -12.34 12.50
CA GLY A 53 -2.21 -11.74 12.70
C GLY A 53 -1.24 -11.90 11.53
N TRP A 54 -1.72 -12.29 10.33
CA TRP A 54 -0.91 -12.28 9.13
C TRP A 54 -0.67 -10.83 8.66
N VAL A 55 0.49 -10.62 8.08
CA VAL A 55 0.94 -9.30 7.63
C VAL A 55 0.53 -9.07 6.18
N HIS A 56 0.01 -7.89 5.92
CA HIS A 56 -0.33 -7.38 4.60
C HIS A 56 0.36 -6.05 4.38
N ILE A 57 1.05 -5.87 3.25
CA ILE A 57 1.83 -4.66 2.95
C ILE A 57 1.51 -4.19 1.53
N SER A 58 1.11 -2.92 1.37
CA SER A 58 1.15 -2.21 0.10
C SER A 58 2.42 -1.36 0.04
N TYR A 59 3.02 -1.22 -1.14
CA TYR A 59 4.28 -0.48 -1.32
C TYR A 59 4.48 -0.08 -2.77
N TYR A 60 5.36 0.88 -2.98
CA TYR A 60 5.71 1.41 -4.30
C TYR A 60 7.00 0.77 -4.82
N ASP A 61 6.95 0.33 -6.07
CA ASP A 61 8.11 -0.08 -6.85
C ASP A 61 8.45 1.03 -7.83
N ALA A 62 9.56 1.73 -7.60
CA ALA A 62 10.01 2.85 -8.43
C ALA A 62 10.74 2.40 -9.71
N THR A 63 10.82 1.09 -9.96
CA THR A 63 11.53 0.55 -11.12
C THR A 63 10.62 0.58 -12.37
N GLY A 64 11.19 0.97 -13.50
CA GLY A 64 10.48 0.92 -14.79
C GLY A 64 9.27 1.85 -14.84
N GLN A 65 8.06 1.29 -14.92
CA GLN A 65 6.81 2.06 -15.02
C GLN A 65 6.34 2.65 -13.69
N SER A 66 6.99 2.30 -12.59
CA SER A 66 6.63 2.76 -11.25
C SER A 66 5.18 2.41 -10.87
N VAL A 67 5.02 1.37 -10.05
CA VAL A 67 3.71 0.72 -9.82
C VAL A 67 3.44 0.47 -8.34
N LEU A 68 2.14 0.38 -7.99
CA LEU A 68 1.68 -0.09 -6.69
C LEU A 68 1.73 -1.61 -6.63
N LYS A 69 2.41 -2.13 -5.61
CA LYS A 69 2.47 -3.56 -5.30
C LYS A 69 1.86 -3.88 -3.95
N TYR A 70 1.50 -5.13 -3.80
CA TYR A 70 1.01 -5.72 -2.57
C TYR A 70 1.66 -7.08 -2.33
N ILE A 71 1.94 -7.39 -1.06
CA ILE A 71 2.46 -8.68 -0.59
C ILE A 71 1.86 -9.04 0.77
N ASN A 72 1.78 -10.32 1.09
CA ASN A 72 1.35 -10.81 2.39
C ASN A 72 2.16 -12.03 2.82
N ASN A 73 2.04 -12.43 4.10
CA ASN A 73 2.65 -13.65 4.62
C ASN A 73 1.61 -14.67 5.13
N VAL A 74 0.43 -14.67 4.55
CA VAL A 74 -0.63 -15.64 4.88
C VAL A 74 -0.13 -17.08 4.70
N GLY A 75 -0.29 -17.89 5.73
CA GLY A 75 0.23 -19.26 5.74
C GLY A 75 1.71 -19.38 6.12
N GLY A 76 2.36 -18.27 6.56
CA GLY A 76 3.71 -18.26 7.13
C GLY A 76 4.85 -17.98 6.17
N ASN A 77 4.58 -17.89 4.86
CA ASN A 77 5.57 -17.50 3.85
C ASN A 77 5.12 -16.24 3.12
N TRP A 78 6.08 -15.41 2.70
CA TRP A 78 5.79 -14.27 1.84
C TRP A 78 5.23 -14.74 0.49
N SER A 79 4.13 -14.14 0.06
CA SER A 79 3.52 -14.40 -1.25
C SER A 79 4.41 -13.86 -2.38
N ILE A 80 4.09 -14.24 -3.62
CA ILE A 80 4.59 -13.50 -4.78
C ILE A 80 3.91 -12.12 -4.77
N PRO A 81 4.66 -11.02 -5.01
CA PRO A 81 4.07 -9.69 -5.10
C PRO A 81 3.00 -9.59 -6.19
N VAL A 82 1.89 -8.92 -5.88
CA VAL A 82 0.79 -8.65 -6.81
C VAL A 82 0.84 -7.19 -7.22
N LEU A 83 0.68 -6.92 -8.50
CA LEU A 83 0.49 -5.56 -9.03
C LEU A 83 -0.97 -5.14 -8.77
N LEU A 84 -1.18 -4.07 -8.02
CA LEU A 84 -2.52 -3.52 -7.76
C LEU A 84 -2.95 -2.52 -8.82
N GLU A 85 -1.98 -1.87 -9.46
CA GLU A 85 -2.20 -0.86 -10.49
C GLU A 85 -1.10 -0.96 -11.55
N GLN A 86 -1.48 -0.88 -12.83
CA GLN A 86 -0.58 -1.05 -13.98
C GLN A 86 -0.53 0.17 -14.91
N SER A 87 -1.23 1.26 -14.60
CA SER A 87 -1.25 2.47 -15.44
C SER A 87 0.10 3.22 -15.47
N GLY A 88 1.02 2.82 -14.59
CA GLY A 88 2.34 3.43 -14.43
C GLY A 88 2.31 4.75 -13.64
N ASN A 89 3.41 5.02 -12.91
CA ASN A 89 3.57 6.17 -12.03
C ASN A 89 2.44 6.31 -10.99
N SER A 90 2.06 5.19 -10.38
CA SER A 90 0.93 5.08 -9.47
C SER A 90 1.30 4.28 -8.22
N GLY A 91 0.74 4.66 -7.06
CA GLY A 91 0.89 3.91 -5.81
C GLY A 91 1.82 4.53 -4.77
N MET A 92 2.43 5.69 -5.04
CA MET A 92 3.18 6.40 -4.00
C MET A 92 2.23 6.84 -2.88
N TYR A 93 2.75 6.80 -1.63
CA TYR A 93 1.99 7.17 -0.43
C TYR A 93 0.72 6.34 -0.20
N SER A 94 0.71 5.06 -0.59
CA SER A 94 -0.42 4.19 -0.32
C SER A 94 -0.68 4.04 1.18
N SER A 95 -1.96 3.87 1.53
CA SER A 95 -2.42 3.56 2.87
C SER A 95 -3.32 2.33 2.82
N LEU A 96 -3.00 1.32 3.62
CA LEU A 96 -3.66 0.02 3.66
C LEU A 96 -4.44 -0.16 4.97
N ALA A 97 -5.66 -0.68 4.86
CA ALA A 97 -6.49 -1.12 5.99
C ALA A 97 -7.10 -2.49 5.69
N ILE A 98 -7.55 -3.20 6.72
CA ILE A 98 -8.17 -4.52 6.61
C ILE A 98 -9.51 -4.47 7.33
N ASP A 99 -10.57 -4.99 6.70
CA ASP A 99 -11.91 -5.04 7.26
C ASP A 99 -12.13 -6.27 8.17
N ALA A 100 -13.33 -6.37 8.75
CA ALA A 100 -13.70 -7.48 9.63
C ALA A 100 -13.80 -8.85 8.94
N ASN A 101 -13.79 -8.89 7.61
CA ASN A 101 -13.82 -10.09 6.77
C ASN A 101 -12.43 -10.47 6.25
N ASP A 102 -11.38 -9.81 6.75
CA ASP A 102 -10.00 -9.92 6.27
C ASP A 102 -9.79 -9.45 4.82
N SER A 103 -10.72 -8.62 4.28
CA SER A 103 -10.51 -7.97 2.98
C SER A 103 -9.55 -6.80 3.12
N VAL A 104 -8.68 -6.67 2.14
CA VAL A 104 -7.65 -5.61 2.09
C VAL A 104 -8.18 -4.44 1.27
N HIS A 105 -8.02 -3.24 1.82
CA HIS A 105 -8.40 -1.96 1.22
C HIS A 105 -7.16 -1.10 1.10
N VAL A 106 -6.95 -0.48 -0.06
CA VAL A 106 -5.78 0.38 -0.33
C VAL A 106 -6.22 1.66 -1.02
N ALA A 107 -5.94 2.81 -0.41
CA ALA A 107 -6.03 4.10 -1.06
C ALA A 107 -4.63 4.59 -1.46
N TYR A 108 -4.48 5.21 -2.62
CA TYR A 108 -3.18 5.59 -3.15
C TYR A 108 -3.27 6.76 -4.15
N LEU A 109 -2.13 7.41 -4.37
CA LEU A 109 -1.98 8.48 -5.34
C LEU A 109 -1.58 7.92 -6.71
N ASN A 110 -2.33 8.27 -7.75
CA ASN A 110 -1.84 8.26 -9.13
C ASN A 110 -1.10 9.57 -9.39
N GLN A 111 0.23 9.51 -9.41
CA GLN A 111 1.07 10.70 -9.56
C GLN A 111 0.99 11.32 -10.95
N ARG A 112 0.69 10.53 -11.97
CA ARG A 112 0.63 10.98 -13.36
C ARG A 112 -0.54 11.94 -13.58
N GLU A 113 -1.73 11.53 -13.13
CA GLU A 113 -2.96 12.30 -13.30
C GLU A 113 -3.26 13.18 -12.08
N LYS A 114 -2.55 12.96 -10.94
CA LYS A 114 -2.79 13.59 -9.64
C LYS A 114 -4.18 13.30 -9.07
N ASP A 115 -4.57 12.05 -9.18
CA ASP A 115 -5.87 11.55 -8.75
C ASP A 115 -5.74 10.70 -7.48
N LEU A 116 -6.82 10.68 -6.68
CA LEU A 116 -6.97 9.73 -5.59
C LEU A 116 -7.62 8.46 -6.12
N MET A 117 -6.96 7.35 -5.93
CA MET A 117 -7.40 6.01 -6.31
C MET A 117 -7.65 5.15 -5.07
N TYR A 118 -8.49 4.16 -5.23
CA TYR A 118 -8.78 3.15 -4.23
C TYR A 118 -8.93 1.78 -4.88
N THR A 119 -8.54 0.73 -4.17
CA THR A 119 -8.76 -0.66 -4.61
C THR A 119 -8.98 -1.57 -3.41
N THR A 120 -9.74 -2.63 -3.60
CA THR A 120 -9.98 -3.66 -2.58
C THR A 120 -10.05 -5.03 -3.21
N ASN A 121 -9.77 -6.09 -2.41
CA ASN A 121 -9.98 -7.47 -2.83
C ASN A 121 -11.27 -8.10 -2.27
N ALA A 122 -12.17 -7.32 -1.70
CA ALA A 122 -13.45 -7.80 -1.13
C ALA A 122 -14.31 -8.57 -2.14
N GLY A 123 -14.23 -8.22 -3.44
CA GLY A 123 -14.87 -8.94 -4.53
C GLY A 123 -14.11 -10.16 -5.06
N GLY A 124 -12.99 -10.55 -4.43
CA GLY A 124 -12.13 -11.67 -4.85
C GLY A 124 -11.11 -11.32 -5.94
N PHE A 125 -11.09 -10.10 -6.42
CA PHE A 125 -10.11 -9.55 -7.36
C PHE A 125 -9.86 -8.07 -7.04
N TRP A 126 -8.73 -7.55 -7.49
CA TRP A 126 -8.38 -6.14 -7.34
C TRP A 126 -8.99 -5.34 -8.49
N ASP A 127 -9.79 -4.31 -8.16
CA ASP A 127 -10.44 -3.43 -9.11
C ASP A 127 -10.22 -1.97 -8.66
N PRO A 128 -9.36 -1.21 -9.36
CA PRO A 128 -9.08 0.18 -9.00
C PRO A 128 -10.24 1.10 -9.34
N ASP A 129 -10.69 1.85 -8.33
CA ASP A 129 -11.71 2.90 -8.43
C ASP A 129 -11.09 4.29 -8.36
N LEU A 130 -11.62 5.23 -9.12
CA LEU A 130 -11.27 6.64 -9.11
C LEU A 130 -12.15 7.39 -8.08
N ILE A 131 -11.51 7.98 -7.05
CA ILE A 131 -12.20 8.68 -5.96
C ILE A 131 -12.23 10.20 -6.17
N ASP A 132 -11.10 10.79 -6.55
CA ASP A 132 -10.97 12.22 -6.84
C ASP A 132 -10.18 12.41 -8.15
N ASP A 133 -10.86 12.90 -9.19
CA ASP A 133 -10.32 13.19 -10.53
C ASP A 133 -10.02 14.68 -10.75
N SER A 134 -9.86 15.44 -9.66
CA SER A 134 -9.62 16.89 -9.75
C SER A 134 -8.25 17.25 -10.35
N GLY A 135 -7.33 16.31 -10.49
CA GLY A 135 -5.97 16.54 -10.93
C GLY A 135 -5.13 17.35 -9.93
N ARG A 136 -5.49 17.32 -8.64
CA ARG A 136 -4.87 18.14 -7.58
C ARG A 136 -4.32 17.36 -6.41
N VAL A 137 -4.48 16.04 -6.39
CA VAL A 137 -3.95 15.19 -5.32
C VAL A 137 -2.43 15.21 -5.39
N SER A 138 -1.76 15.67 -4.34
CA SER A 138 -0.34 16.00 -4.39
C SER A 138 0.49 15.42 -3.25
N GLY A 139 -0.12 14.65 -2.35
CA GLY A 139 0.60 14.23 -1.15
C GLY A 139 0.12 12.92 -0.55
N ARG A 140 0.35 12.83 0.73
CA ARG A 140 0.08 11.61 1.51
C ARG A 140 -1.40 11.32 1.60
N VAL A 141 -1.71 10.03 1.59
CA VAL A 141 -3.05 9.46 1.75
C VAL A 141 -3.09 8.72 3.09
N SER A 142 -4.21 8.79 3.78
CA SER A 142 -4.49 8.03 5.00
C SER A 142 -5.88 7.43 4.91
N LEU A 143 -5.96 6.11 4.96
CA LEU A 143 -7.19 5.32 4.91
C LEU A 143 -7.51 4.79 6.30
N ALA A 144 -8.77 4.86 6.69
CA ALA A 144 -9.34 4.14 7.81
C ALA A 144 -10.68 3.53 7.40
N LEU A 145 -11.07 2.45 8.05
CA LEU A 145 -12.38 1.83 7.87
C LEU A 145 -13.21 2.10 9.13
N ASP A 146 -14.49 2.39 8.97
CA ASP A 146 -15.41 2.43 10.09
C ASP A 146 -15.81 1.02 10.57
N SER A 147 -16.68 0.94 11.57
CA SER A 147 -17.16 -0.33 12.12
C SER A 147 -18.03 -1.16 11.14
N GLN A 148 -18.45 -0.57 10.04
CA GLN A 148 -19.21 -1.21 8.97
C GLN A 148 -18.32 -1.58 7.77
N GLY A 149 -17.02 -1.25 7.81
CA GLY A 149 -16.06 -1.48 6.75
C GLY A 149 -16.09 -0.39 5.67
N VAL A 150 -16.77 0.74 5.92
CA VAL A 150 -16.81 1.87 4.97
C VAL A 150 -15.45 2.57 4.96
N PRO A 151 -14.84 2.79 3.78
CA PRO A 151 -13.58 3.50 3.69
C PRO A 151 -13.73 5.02 3.88
N HIS A 152 -12.87 5.57 4.72
CA HIS A 152 -12.70 6.99 4.97
C HIS A 152 -11.27 7.39 4.62
N VAL A 153 -11.10 8.33 3.70
CA VAL A 153 -9.79 8.71 3.19
C VAL A 153 -9.53 10.19 3.44
N ALA A 154 -8.49 10.50 4.21
CA ALA A 154 -7.94 11.85 4.31
C ALA A 154 -6.71 11.94 3.38
N TYR A 155 -6.62 13.00 2.58
CA TYR A 155 -5.57 13.16 1.60
C TYR A 155 -5.21 14.62 1.38
N TYR A 156 -4.03 14.85 0.80
CA TYR A 156 -3.54 16.18 0.54
C TYR A 156 -3.78 16.58 -0.93
N ARG A 157 -4.34 17.76 -1.13
CA ARG A 157 -4.49 18.42 -2.44
C ARG A 157 -3.64 19.68 -2.48
N ASP A 158 -3.41 20.21 -3.67
CA ASP A 158 -2.67 21.47 -3.86
C ASP A 158 -3.30 22.66 -3.10
N ASP A 159 -4.61 22.58 -2.80
CA ASP A 159 -5.38 23.60 -2.08
C ASP A 159 -5.65 23.28 -0.59
N GLY A 160 -5.10 22.17 -0.07
CA GLY A 160 -5.19 21.81 1.35
C GLY A 160 -5.58 20.37 1.62
N LEU A 161 -6.01 20.11 2.86
CA LEU A 161 -6.49 18.81 3.30
C LEU A 161 -7.89 18.55 2.75
N ALA A 162 -8.09 17.39 2.16
CA ALA A 162 -9.35 16.90 1.64
C ALA A 162 -9.77 15.58 2.31
N TYR A 163 -11.03 15.23 2.19
CA TYR A 163 -11.63 14.03 2.73
C TYR A 163 -12.61 13.42 1.73
N ALA A 164 -12.60 12.10 1.63
CA ALA A 164 -13.56 11.32 0.88
C ALA A 164 -14.05 10.13 1.70
N GLU A 165 -15.31 9.77 1.54
CA GLU A 165 -15.90 8.53 2.05
C GLU A 165 -16.70 7.84 0.95
N GLN A 166 -16.73 6.52 0.96
CA GLN A 166 -17.59 5.77 0.08
C GLN A 166 -18.99 5.72 0.70
N ASN A 167 -19.89 6.60 0.25
CA ASN A 167 -21.30 6.47 0.58
C ASN A 167 -21.83 5.23 -0.13
N GLY A 168 -22.20 4.20 0.65
CA GLY A 168 -22.70 2.94 0.13
C GLY A 168 -23.89 3.18 -0.80
N THR A 169 -23.67 3.06 -2.10
CA THR A 169 -24.71 2.76 -3.06
C THR A 169 -24.51 1.31 -3.45
N ALA A 170 -25.44 0.49 -2.94
CA ALA A 170 -25.63 -0.89 -3.39
C ALA A 170 -25.96 -0.91 -4.88
#